data_58112533c3b473bf5dff6303ecb1034e
#
_entry.id   58112533c3b473bf5dff6303ecb1034e
#
_cell.length_a   1.000
_cell.length_b   1.000
_cell.length_c   1.000
_cell.angle_alpha   90.00
_cell.angle_beta   90.00
_cell.angle_gamma   90.00
#
_symmetry.space_group_name_H-M   'P 1'
#
loop_
_entity.id
_entity.type
_entity.pdbx_description
1 polymer ?
#
loop_
_entity_poly.entity_id
_entity_poly.type
_entity_poly.pdbx_seq_one_letter_code
_entity_poly.pdbx_strand_id
1 'polypeptide(L)'
;MNTEPGTAPAEDSNALKGRTVLVAGAGSASGTAVCEALDAAGAKVVAVGRDAARLENTLFRLYDADLRTCNLDDAEEVAALASDMQETYGGIDGLIHLVGGWRAGTGIGTQAEQDWDFLETNILRTLRNVSRSFYDQLEASPDGRLAIVSSTAVDSPTAAGAGYAAAKAAAEAWVRAIAQGFTQAQAGNKEHPAPQHSAAVVFVVKALVDDEQRAAAPERKFPGYTDVRDLAAAAVRLFRQDAAEINGQRILLANGPSGK
;
A
#
# COMPACT_ATOMS: atom_id res chain seq x y z
N MET A 1 -42.85 17.22 6.43
CA MET A 1 -41.77 17.36 5.46
C MET A 1 -40.68 16.35 5.89
N ASN A 2 -40.66 15.18 5.25
CA ASN A 2 -39.65 14.15 5.49
C ASN A 2 -38.44 14.53 4.69
N THR A 3 -37.35 14.88 5.35
CA THR A 3 -36.00 14.95 4.75
C THR A 3 -35.43 13.54 4.70
N GLU A 4 -35.34 12.98 3.50
CA GLU A 4 -34.62 11.74 3.25
C GLU A 4 -33.12 11.92 3.61
N PRO A 5 -32.47 10.90 4.22
CA PRO A 5 -31.04 10.96 4.46
C PRO A 5 -30.32 10.92 3.12
N GLY A 6 -29.48 11.94 2.86
CA GLY A 6 -28.68 12.05 1.66
C GLY A 6 -27.79 10.80 1.48
N THR A 7 -28.07 10.06 0.44
CA THR A 7 -27.21 9.00 -0.11
C THR A 7 -25.85 9.62 -0.44
N ALA A 8 -24.80 9.13 0.19
CA ALA A 8 -23.43 9.38 -0.28
C ALA A 8 -23.37 9.07 -1.78
N PRO A 9 -22.63 9.85 -2.60
CA PRO A 9 -22.55 9.58 -4.03
C PRO A 9 -22.01 8.16 -4.20
N ALA A 10 -22.71 7.35 -5.00
CA ALA A 10 -22.28 6.03 -5.39
C ALA A 10 -20.87 6.18 -6.00
N GLU A 11 -19.87 5.64 -5.32
CA GLU A 11 -18.53 5.56 -5.88
C GLU A 11 -18.65 4.82 -7.21
N ASP A 12 -18.06 5.40 -8.24
CA ASP A 12 -18.16 4.89 -9.62
C ASP A 12 -17.57 3.47 -9.64
N SER A 13 -18.44 2.47 -9.62
CA SER A 13 -18.08 1.04 -9.53
C SER A 13 -17.23 0.52 -10.70
N ASN A 14 -16.89 1.39 -11.65
CA ASN A 14 -16.06 1.10 -12.81
C ASN A 14 -14.83 2.00 -12.92
N ALA A 15 -14.50 2.76 -11.89
CA ALA A 15 -13.39 3.72 -11.95
C ALA A 15 -12.04 3.08 -12.26
N LEU A 16 -11.83 1.81 -11.89
CA LEU A 16 -10.60 1.05 -12.10
C LEU A 16 -10.77 -0.12 -13.08
N LYS A 17 -11.84 -0.11 -13.88
CA LYS A 17 -12.06 -1.16 -14.86
C LYS A 17 -10.90 -1.27 -15.86
N GLY A 18 -10.39 -2.49 -16.00
CA GLY A 18 -9.23 -2.78 -16.85
C GLY A 18 -7.87 -2.52 -16.20
N ARG A 19 -7.83 -2.15 -14.91
CA ARG A 19 -6.60 -2.06 -14.13
C ARG A 19 -6.35 -3.33 -13.35
N THR A 20 -5.12 -3.83 -13.38
CA THR A 20 -4.65 -4.94 -12.54
C THR A 20 -3.85 -4.38 -11.37
N VAL A 21 -4.31 -4.62 -10.14
CA VAL A 21 -3.68 -4.07 -8.93
C VAL A 21 -3.24 -5.20 -7.99
N LEU A 22 -1.94 -5.27 -7.74
CA LEU A 22 -1.34 -6.21 -6.80
C LEU A 22 -1.33 -5.60 -5.39
N VAL A 23 -1.89 -6.33 -4.43
CA VAL A 23 -1.88 -5.97 -3.00
C VAL A 23 -0.98 -6.94 -2.24
N ALA A 24 0.21 -6.48 -1.85
CA ALA A 24 1.16 -7.23 -1.04
C ALA A 24 0.81 -7.10 0.45
N GLY A 25 0.59 -8.23 1.14
CA GLY A 25 0.09 -8.26 2.52
C GLY A 25 -1.44 -8.28 2.62
N ALA A 26 -2.10 -8.82 1.60
CA ALA A 26 -3.55 -8.84 1.43
C ALA A 26 -4.31 -9.52 2.57
N GLY A 27 -3.74 -10.51 3.26
CA GLY A 27 -4.36 -11.21 4.39
C GLY A 27 -4.35 -10.44 5.72
N SER A 28 -3.94 -9.18 5.76
CA SER A 28 -4.07 -8.29 6.92
C SER A 28 -5.37 -7.49 6.87
N ALA A 29 -5.83 -6.94 7.99
CA ALA A 29 -7.04 -6.10 8.02
C ALA A 29 -6.98 -4.93 7.01
N SER A 30 -5.83 -4.26 6.92
CA SER A 30 -5.61 -3.21 5.92
C SER A 30 -5.57 -3.75 4.49
N GLY A 31 -4.95 -4.94 4.29
CA GLY A 31 -4.90 -5.61 2.99
C GLY A 31 -6.28 -6.02 2.50
N THR A 32 -7.08 -6.64 3.37
CA THR A 32 -8.46 -7.02 3.07
C THR A 32 -9.31 -5.80 2.68
N ALA A 33 -9.27 -4.72 3.48
CA ALA A 33 -10.01 -3.50 3.18
C ALA A 33 -9.61 -2.87 1.85
N VAL A 34 -8.31 -2.88 1.52
CA VAL A 34 -7.80 -2.36 0.24
C VAL A 34 -8.25 -3.25 -0.92
N CYS A 35 -8.16 -4.57 -0.80
CA CYS A 35 -8.64 -5.51 -1.82
C CYS A 35 -10.14 -5.31 -2.10
N GLU A 36 -10.97 -5.22 -1.05
CA GLU A 36 -12.41 -4.98 -1.17
C GLU A 36 -12.73 -3.66 -1.88
N ALA A 37 -12.03 -2.58 -1.55
CA ALA A 37 -12.27 -1.29 -2.17
C ALA A 37 -11.83 -1.23 -3.63
N LEU A 38 -10.71 -1.87 -3.98
CA LEU A 38 -10.22 -1.97 -5.36
C LEU A 38 -11.17 -2.81 -6.23
N ASP A 39 -11.63 -3.94 -5.71
CA ASP A 39 -12.61 -4.81 -6.37
C ASP A 39 -13.93 -4.06 -6.60
N ALA A 40 -14.45 -3.40 -5.58
CA ALA A 40 -15.67 -2.56 -5.67
C ALA A 40 -15.53 -1.43 -6.71
N ALA A 41 -14.31 -0.92 -6.93
CA ALA A 41 -13.99 0.06 -7.96
C ALA A 41 -13.78 -0.56 -9.36
N GLY A 42 -13.86 -1.88 -9.50
CA GLY A 42 -13.78 -2.61 -10.78
C GLY A 42 -12.37 -3.01 -11.20
N ALA A 43 -11.38 -2.95 -10.31
CA ALA A 43 -10.03 -3.44 -10.59
C ALA A 43 -9.97 -4.97 -10.60
N LYS A 44 -9.07 -5.54 -11.41
CA LYS A 44 -8.61 -6.91 -11.22
C LYS A 44 -7.63 -6.93 -10.04
N VAL A 45 -8.03 -7.54 -8.93
CA VAL A 45 -7.22 -7.62 -7.71
C VAL A 45 -6.36 -8.87 -7.73
N VAL A 46 -5.04 -8.69 -7.55
CA VAL A 46 -4.09 -9.78 -7.27
C VAL A 46 -3.69 -9.67 -5.81
N ALA A 47 -4.20 -10.57 -4.99
CA ALA A 47 -4.02 -10.56 -3.54
C ALA A 47 -2.85 -11.48 -3.13
N VAL A 48 -1.76 -10.88 -2.64
CA VAL A 48 -0.52 -11.62 -2.33
C VAL A 48 -0.28 -11.70 -0.83
N GLY A 49 0.00 -12.92 -0.36
CA GLY A 49 0.35 -13.20 1.03
C GLY A 49 1.15 -14.48 1.18
N ARG A 50 1.65 -14.78 2.39
CA ARG A 50 2.45 -15.99 2.66
C ARG A 50 1.61 -17.21 3.03
N ASP A 51 0.36 -17.00 3.41
CA ASP A 51 -0.54 -18.02 3.97
C ASP A 51 -1.79 -18.10 3.11
N ALA A 52 -1.90 -19.18 2.32
CA ALA A 52 -3.03 -19.43 1.43
C ALA A 52 -4.36 -19.52 2.19
N ALA A 53 -4.39 -20.27 3.30
CA ALA A 53 -5.61 -20.45 4.09
C ALA A 53 -6.11 -19.10 4.66
N ARG A 54 -5.18 -18.26 5.08
CA ARG A 54 -5.51 -16.91 5.55
C ARG A 54 -6.07 -16.03 4.43
N LEU A 55 -5.47 -16.06 3.23
CA LEU A 55 -6.00 -15.33 2.08
C LEU A 55 -7.41 -15.78 1.74
N GLU A 56 -7.63 -17.08 1.61
CA GLU A 56 -8.96 -17.66 1.34
C GLU A 56 -9.99 -17.26 2.39
N ASN A 57 -9.64 -17.36 3.68
CA ASN A 57 -10.55 -17.02 4.77
C ASN A 57 -10.87 -15.52 4.87
N THR A 58 -9.92 -14.64 4.56
CA THR A 58 -10.15 -13.18 4.68
C THR A 58 -10.79 -12.58 3.43
N LEU A 59 -10.54 -13.17 2.26
CA LEU A 59 -10.98 -12.64 0.96
C LEU A 59 -12.07 -13.50 0.31
N PHE A 60 -12.74 -14.37 1.06
CA PHE A 60 -13.76 -15.31 0.54
C PHE A 60 -14.94 -14.65 -0.20
N ARG A 61 -15.12 -13.35 -0.02
CA ARG A 61 -16.18 -12.56 -0.70
C ARG A 61 -15.73 -11.99 -2.05
N LEU A 62 -14.44 -12.00 -2.34
CA LEU A 62 -13.88 -11.49 -3.59
C LEU A 62 -13.71 -12.63 -4.58
N TYR A 63 -14.78 -12.99 -5.28
CA TYR A 63 -14.81 -14.16 -6.16
C TYR A 63 -13.88 -14.04 -7.38
N ASP A 64 -13.61 -12.82 -7.84
CA ASP A 64 -12.77 -12.55 -9.00
C ASP A 64 -11.32 -12.18 -8.63
N ALA A 65 -10.99 -12.10 -7.33
CA ALA A 65 -9.62 -11.83 -6.90
C ALA A 65 -8.71 -13.04 -7.19
N ASP A 66 -7.53 -12.74 -7.72
CA ASP A 66 -6.47 -13.74 -7.90
C ASP A 66 -5.64 -13.85 -6.62
N LEU A 67 -5.76 -14.97 -5.92
CA LEU A 67 -5.06 -15.21 -4.65
C LEU A 67 -3.72 -15.89 -4.91
N ARG A 68 -2.63 -15.24 -4.56
CA ARG A 68 -1.26 -15.73 -4.80
C ARG A 68 -0.48 -15.90 -3.50
N THR A 69 0.02 -17.10 -3.27
CA THR A 69 0.96 -17.34 -2.19
C THR A 69 2.38 -17.05 -2.67
N CYS A 70 3.08 -16.14 -1.97
CA CYS A 70 4.46 -15.77 -2.29
C CYS A 70 5.17 -15.30 -1.03
N ASN A 71 6.38 -15.80 -0.79
CA ASN A 71 7.28 -15.27 0.21
C ASN A 71 8.00 -14.03 -0.35
N LEU A 72 7.53 -12.85 -0.03
CA LEU A 72 8.08 -11.59 -0.54
C LEU A 72 9.50 -11.27 -0.05
N ASP A 73 10.02 -12.04 0.94
CA ASP A 73 11.42 -11.98 1.35
C ASP A 73 12.34 -12.75 0.41
N ASP A 74 11.80 -13.67 -0.38
CA ASP A 74 12.51 -14.44 -1.39
C ASP A 74 12.46 -13.72 -2.76
N ALA A 75 13.61 -13.27 -3.23
CA ALA A 75 13.70 -12.52 -4.48
C ALA A 75 13.37 -13.36 -5.73
N GLU A 76 13.64 -14.68 -5.68
CA GLU A 76 13.36 -15.58 -6.80
C GLU A 76 11.87 -15.87 -6.91
N GLU A 77 11.18 -16.13 -5.77
CA GLU A 77 9.72 -16.28 -5.75
C GLU A 77 9.03 -15.01 -6.27
N VAL A 78 9.51 -13.83 -5.86
CA VAL A 78 8.94 -12.55 -6.32
C VAL A 78 9.18 -12.32 -7.81
N ALA A 79 10.37 -12.69 -8.34
CA ALA A 79 10.64 -12.59 -9.77
C ALA A 79 9.75 -13.54 -10.60
N ALA A 80 9.52 -14.76 -10.10
CA ALA A 80 8.60 -15.72 -10.73
C ALA A 80 7.16 -15.18 -10.73
N LEU A 81 6.70 -14.59 -9.61
CA LEU A 81 5.39 -13.95 -9.52
C LEU A 81 5.27 -12.81 -10.55
N ALA A 82 6.30 -11.98 -10.71
CA ALA A 82 6.28 -10.87 -11.67
C ALA A 82 6.21 -11.37 -13.13
N SER A 83 6.93 -12.45 -13.46
CA SER A 83 6.84 -13.09 -14.78
C SER A 83 5.44 -13.64 -15.05
N ASP A 84 4.85 -14.34 -14.08
CA ASP A 84 3.50 -14.88 -14.20
C ASP A 84 2.44 -13.76 -14.37
N MET A 85 2.58 -12.63 -13.66
CA MET A 85 1.69 -11.48 -13.85
C MET A 85 1.84 -10.86 -15.24
N GLN A 86 3.06 -10.81 -15.76
CA GLN A 86 3.30 -10.33 -17.12
C GLN A 86 2.65 -11.26 -18.16
N GLU A 87 2.75 -12.57 -17.98
CA GLU A 87 2.17 -13.55 -18.90
C GLU A 87 0.64 -13.58 -18.83
N THR A 88 0.09 -13.50 -17.62
CA THR A 88 -1.36 -13.66 -17.39
C THR A 88 -2.16 -12.40 -17.68
N TYR A 89 -1.63 -11.23 -17.32
CA TYR A 89 -2.36 -9.96 -17.37
C TYR A 89 -1.72 -8.90 -18.27
N GLY A 90 -0.54 -9.18 -18.85
CA GLY A 90 0.24 -8.17 -19.56
C GLY A 90 0.96 -7.18 -18.63
N GLY A 91 1.03 -7.52 -17.34
CA GLY A 91 1.62 -6.71 -16.28
C GLY A 91 0.60 -6.19 -15.26
N ILE A 92 1.07 -5.37 -14.33
CA ILE A 92 0.23 -4.72 -13.31
C ILE A 92 0.24 -3.20 -13.49
N ASP A 93 -0.89 -2.56 -13.16
CA ASP A 93 -1.05 -1.10 -13.13
C ASP A 93 -0.82 -0.54 -11.72
N GLY A 94 -0.99 -1.36 -10.70
CA GLY A 94 -0.83 -0.93 -9.32
C GLY A 94 -0.11 -1.92 -8.42
N LEU A 95 0.69 -1.38 -7.50
CA LEU A 95 1.34 -2.11 -6.42
C LEU A 95 1.07 -1.41 -5.09
N ILE A 96 0.19 -1.99 -4.28
CA ILE A 96 -0.08 -1.50 -2.92
C ILE A 96 0.64 -2.42 -1.93
N HIS A 97 1.77 -1.96 -1.39
CA HIS A 97 2.61 -2.73 -0.48
C HIS A 97 2.28 -2.43 0.97
N LEU A 98 1.59 -3.38 1.62
CA LEU A 98 1.09 -3.28 3.00
C LEU A 98 1.82 -4.22 3.97
N VAL A 99 2.89 -4.89 3.49
CA VAL A 99 3.72 -5.72 4.37
C VAL A 99 4.51 -4.83 5.31
N GLY A 100 4.57 -5.23 6.57
CA GLY A 100 5.28 -4.49 7.58
C GLY A 100 5.09 -5.13 8.96
N GLY A 101 5.20 -4.31 9.97
CA GLY A 101 5.05 -4.72 11.36
C GLY A 101 5.60 -3.64 12.27
N TRP A 102 5.39 -3.82 13.57
CA TRP A 102 5.88 -2.92 14.58
C TRP A 102 6.66 -3.68 15.65
N ARG A 103 7.82 -3.16 15.99
CA ARG A 103 8.64 -3.61 17.12
C ARG A 103 9.21 -2.39 17.80
N ALA A 104 9.35 -2.46 19.12
CA ALA A 104 9.98 -1.40 19.91
C ALA A 104 10.73 -2.00 21.11
N GLY A 105 11.86 -1.41 21.42
CA GLY A 105 12.58 -1.64 22.68
C GLY A 105 12.10 -0.70 23.77
N THR A 106 12.89 -0.55 24.81
CA THR A 106 12.67 0.44 25.90
C THR A 106 13.58 1.67 25.76
N GLY A 107 14.61 1.61 24.88
CA GLY A 107 15.56 2.67 24.59
C GLY A 107 16.57 2.23 23.54
N ILE A 108 17.52 3.10 23.15
CA ILE A 108 18.52 2.81 22.11
C ILE A 108 19.37 1.58 22.48
N GLY A 109 19.91 1.53 23.69
CA GLY A 109 20.78 0.44 24.14
C GLY A 109 20.06 -0.89 24.40
N THR A 110 18.76 -0.95 24.25
CA THR A 110 17.92 -2.15 24.47
C THR A 110 17.20 -2.60 23.19
N GLN A 111 17.60 -2.06 22.03
CA GLN A 111 17.11 -2.58 20.75
C GLN A 111 17.66 -3.99 20.54
N ALA A 112 16.78 -4.97 20.32
CA ALA A 112 17.19 -6.34 20.06
C ALA A 112 17.48 -6.53 18.55
N GLU A 113 18.55 -7.26 18.23
CA GLU A 113 18.89 -7.59 16.83
C GLU A 113 17.74 -8.31 16.13
N GLN A 114 17.04 -9.20 16.82
CA GLN A 114 15.88 -9.93 16.27
C GLN A 114 14.74 -8.99 15.87
N ASP A 115 14.52 -7.90 16.62
CA ASP A 115 13.51 -6.90 16.28
C ASP A 115 13.96 -6.08 15.05
N TRP A 116 15.25 -5.77 14.94
CA TRP A 116 15.81 -5.14 13.75
C TRP A 116 15.67 -6.03 12.52
N ASP A 117 16.08 -7.30 12.61
CA ASP A 117 15.96 -8.28 11.52
C ASP A 117 14.51 -8.42 11.04
N PHE A 118 13.56 -8.47 12.00
CA PHE A 118 12.14 -8.49 11.68
C PHE A 118 11.69 -7.23 10.93
N LEU A 119 12.10 -6.04 11.39
CA LEU A 119 11.70 -4.77 10.79
C LEU A 119 12.35 -4.59 9.40
N GLU A 120 13.64 -4.87 9.28
CA GLU A 120 14.37 -4.81 8.00
C GLU A 120 13.73 -5.74 6.99
N THR A 121 13.49 -6.98 7.35
CA THR A 121 12.90 -7.98 6.47
C THR A 121 11.49 -7.56 6.02
N ASN A 122 10.58 -7.26 6.95
CA ASN A 122 9.18 -7.05 6.61
C ASN A 122 8.89 -5.65 6.05
N ILE A 123 9.70 -4.63 6.35
CA ILE A 123 9.45 -3.26 5.89
C ILE A 123 10.28 -2.93 4.64
N LEU A 124 11.57 -3.32 4.62
CA LEU A 124 12.48 -2.88 3.57
C LEU A 124 12.76 -3.97 2.53
N ARG A 125 13.14 -5.19 2.96
CA ARG A 125 13.55 -6.26 2.03
C ARG A 125 12.39 -6.70 1.15
N THR A 126 11.21 -6.94 1.73
CA THR A 126 10.01 -7.27 0.95
C THR A 126 9.63 -6.16 -0.03
N LEU A 127 9.70 -4.89 0.38
CA LEU A 127 9.45 -3.75 -0.51
C LEU A 127 10.45 -3.70 -1.66
N ARG A 128 11.75 -3.86 -1.37
CA ARG A 128 12.80 -3.89 -2.40
C ARG A 128 12.57 -5.00 -3.43
N ASN A 129 12.30 -6.21 -2.96
CA ASN A 129 12.10 -7.35 -3.84
C ASN A 129 10.90 -7.12 -4.76
N VAL A 130 9.74 -6.77 -4.19
CA VAL A 130 8.52 -6.58 -4.97
C VAL A 130 8.65 -5.39 -5.92
N SER A 131 9.09 -4.23 -5.44
CA SER A 131 9.19 -3.05 -6.29
C SER A 131 10.20 -3.18 -7.43
N ARG A 132 11.31 -3.90 -7.22
CA ARG A 132 12.29 -4.17 -8.28
C ARG A 132 11.73 -5.09 -9.36
N SER A 133 11.04 -6.15 -8.97
CA SER A 133 10.50 -7.14 -9.92
C SER A 133 9.34 -6.59 -10.74
N PHE A 134 8.58 -5.64 -10.21
CA PHE A 134 7.43 -5.03 -10.88
C PHE A 134 7.70 -3.62 -11.44
N TYR A 135 8.94 -3.10 -11.31
CA TYR A 135 9.26 -1.72 -11.71
C TYR A 135 8.93 -1.46 -13.18
N ASP A 136 9.41 -2.31 -14.10
CA ASP A 136 9.23 -2.13 -15.53
C ASP A 136 7.76 -2.21 -15.95
N GLN A 137 6.98 -3.08 -15.28
CA GLN A 137 5.54 -3.18 -15.52
C GLN A 137 4.80 -1.90 -15.11
N LEU A 138 5.13 -1.36 -13.93
CA LEU A 138 4.55 -0.11 -13.44
C LEU A 138 4.98 1.10 -14.28
N GLU A 139 6.22 1.11 -14.78
CA GLU A 139 6.72 2.15 -15.65
C GLU A 139 6.02 2.12 -17.01
N ALA A 140 5.80 0.93 -17.56
CA ALA A 140 5.14 0.73 -18.85
C ALA A 140 3.61 0.92 -18.80
N SER A 141 3.01 0.81 -17.62
CA SER A 141 1.56 1.01 -17.46
C SER A 141 1.17 2.45 -17.78
N PRO A 142 0.07 2.67 -18.50
CA PRO A 142 -0.45 4.00 -18.79
C PRO A 142 -0.95 4.73 -17.52
N ASP A 143 -1.01 4.05 -16.38
CA ASP A 143 -1.51 4.56 -15.11
C ASP A 143 -0.83 3.86 -13.92
N GLY A 144 0.51 3.77 -13.96
CA GLY A 144 1.31 3.04 -12.97
C GLY A 144 1.23 3.68 -11.57
N ARG A 145 0.88 2.91 -10.54
CA ARG A 145 0.79 3.40 -9.15
C ARG A 145 1.51 2.44 -8.18
N LEU A 146 2.44 2.99 -7.42
CA LEU A 146 3.06 2.30 -6.29
C LEU A 146 2.75 3.05 -4.99
N ALA A 147 2.28 2.35 -3.97
CA ALA A 147 2.07 2.95 -2.66
C ALA A 147 2.57 2.05 -1.52
N ILE A 148 3.13 2.68 -0.49
CA ILE A 148 3.45 2.04 0.79
C ILE A 148 2.73 2.77 1.93
N VAL A 149 2.66 2.11 3.09
CA VAL A 149 2.26 2.76 4.35
C VAL A 149 3.50 3.01 5.21
N SER A 150 3.72 4.26 5.57
CA SER A 150 4.73 4.71 6.52
C SER A 150 4.09 5.33 7.77
N SER A 151 4.90 5.91 8.62
CA SER A 151 4.46 6.38 9.94
C SER A 151 4.94 7.79 10.23
N THR A 152 4.13 8.54 11.00
CA THR A 152 4.56 9.81 11.61
C THR A 152 5.77 9.64 12.55
N ALA A 153 6.10 8.41 12.96
CA ALA A 153 7.31 8.13 13.73
C ALA A 153 8.61 8.46 12.95
N VAL A 154 8.56 8.56 11.62
CA VAL A 154 9.71 9.02 10.81
C VAL A 154 10.05 10.47 11.11
N ASP A 155 9.03 11.31 11.32
CA ASP A 155 9.20 12.76 11.57
C ASP A 155 9.56 13.05 13.05
N SER A 156 9.17 12.14 13.97
CA SER A 156 9.39 12.29 15.41
C SER A 156 9.78 10.95 16.03
N PRO A 157 10.99 10.43 15.73
CA PRO A 157 11.43 9.14 16.22
C PRO A 157 11.66 9.19 17.75
N THR A 158 11.33 8.09 18.43
CA THR A 158 11.62 7.92 19.85
C THR A 158 12.73 6.91 20.06
N ALA A 159 13.43 6.98 21.19
CA ALA A 159 14.50 6.02 21.51
C ALA A 159 13.98 4.56 21.54
N ALA A 160 12.75 4.36 22.04
CA ALA A 160 12.11 3.03 22.06
C ALA A 160 11.73 2.53 20.67
N GLY A 161 11.28 3.41 19.78
CA GLY A 161 10.85 3.09 18.41
C GLY A 161 11.92 3.32 17.35
N ALA A 162 13.19 3.45 17.71
CA ALA A 162 14.26 3.86 16.81
C ALA A 162 14.41 2.92 15.60
N GLY A 163 14.44 1.60 15.81
CA GLY A 163 14.53 0.62 14.74
C GLY A 163 13.36 0.72 13.76
N TYR A 164 12.13 0.84 14.27
CA TYR A 164 10.94 1.00 13.44
C TYR A 164 10.99 2.29 12.60
N ALA A 165 11.31 3.43 13.22
CA ALA A 165 11.41 4.69 12.53
C ALA A 165 12.51 4.68 11.46
N ALA A 166 13.67 4.07 11.75
CA ALA A 166 14.76 3.91 10.80
C ALA A 166 14.38 3.05 9.60
N ALA A 167 13.74 1.90 9.83
CA ALA A 167 13.27 1.01 8.76
C ALA A 167 12.22 1.71 7.86
N LYS A 168 11.27 2.46 8.46
CA LYS A 168 10.28 3.24 7.70
C LYS A 168 10.93 4.39 6.92
N ALA A 169 11.89 5.09 7.50
CA ALA A 169 12.64 6.15 6.80
C ALA A 169 13.41 5.60 5.58
N ALA A 170 14.03 4.42 5.73
CA ALA A 170 14.70 3.73 4.63
C ALA A 170 13.71 3.34 3.51
N ALA A 171 12.52 2.81 3.86
CA ALA A 171 11.46 2.50 2.90
C ALA A 171 10.96 3.75 2.16
N GLU A 172 10.77 4.88 2.85
CA GLU A 172 10.42 6.15 2.22
C GLU A 172 11.50 6.66 1.26
N ALA A 173 12.79 6.54 1.64
CA ALA A 173 13.90 6.89 0.76
C ALA A 173 13.91 6.04 -0.52
N TRP A 174 13.63 4.73 -0.38
CA TRP A 174 13.51 3.80 -1.50
C TRP A 174 12.37 4.19 -2.45
N VAL A 175 11.19 4.51 -1.95
CA VAL A 175 10.03 4.95 -2.76
C VAL A 175 10.32 6.27 -3.47
N ARG A 176 11.00 7.22 -2.82
CA ARG A 176 11.42 8.47 -3.49
C ARG A 176 12.40 8.22 -4.65
N ALA A 177 13.27 7.21 -4.52
CA ALA A 177 14.15 6.83 -5.63
C ALA A 177 13.37 6.20 -6.78
N ILE A 178 12.34 5.38 -6.51
CA ILE A 178 11.42 4.87 -7.54
C ILE A 178 10.69 6.02 -8.23
N ALA A 179 10.17 6.97 -7.47
CA ALA A 179 9.49 8.14 -8.01
C ALA A 179 10.38 8.95 -8.95
N GLN A 180 11.65 9.16 -8.57
CA GLN A 180 12.64 9.82 -9.42
C GLN A 180 12.91 9.01 -10.69
N GLY A 181 12.97 7.67 -10.59
CA GLY A 181 13.10 6.78 -11.74
C GLY A 181 11.95 6.93 -12.74
N PHE A 182 10.70 6.95 -12.28
CA PHE A 182 9.54 7.19 -13.13
C PHE A 182 9.60 8.56 -13.81
N THR A 183 9.95 9.62 -13.08
CA THR A 183 10.11 10.94 -13.67
C THR A 183 11.18 10.94 -14.76
N GLN A 184 12.32 10.28 -14.53
CA GLN A 184 13.41 10.23 -15.49
C GLN A 184 13.05 9.43 -16.74
N ALA A 185 12.43 8.26 -16.56
CA ALA A 185 12.07 7.36 -17.66
C ALA A 185 10.97 7.96 -18.55
N GLN A 186 10.03 8.70 -17.96
CA GLN A 186 8.84 9.23 -18.64
C GLN A 186 8.95 10.71 -19.06
N ALA A 187 10.10 11.37 -18.85
CA ALA A 187 10.26 12.81 -19.15
C ALA A 187 10.16 13.17 -20.64
N GLY A 188 10.26 12.19 -21.55
CA GLY A 188 10.44 12.46 -22.96
C GLY A 188 11.80 13.15 -23.24
N ASN A 189 11.84 14.02 -24.23
CA ASN A 189 13.01 14.85 -24.50
C ASN A 189 12.63 16.33 -24.50
N LYS A 190 13.63 17.24 -24.59
CA LYS A 190 13.40 18.70 -24.53
C LYS A 190 12.48 19.22 -25.65
N GLU A 191 12.47 18.58 -26.80
CA GLU A 191 11.66 18.95 -27.95
C GLU A 191 10.26 18.33 -27.89
N HIS A 192 10.14 17.16 -27.26
CA HIS A 192 8.90 16.42 -27.10
C HIS A 192 8.78 15.95 -25.64
N PRO A 193 8.39 16.82 -24.72
CA PRO A 193 8.12 16.42 -23.34
C PRO A 193 6.92 15.50 -23.30
N ALA A 194 7.03 14.39 -22.57
CA ALA A 194 5.93 13.44 -22.38
C ALA A 194 5.28 13.65 -20.99
N PRO A 195 3.96 13.48 -20.88
CA PRO A 195 3.30 13.52 -19.58
C PRO A 195 3.71 12.30 -18.74
N GLN A 196 3.99 12.53 -17.47
CA GLN A 196 4.25 11.45 -16.52
C GLN A 196 2.94 10.68 -16.24
N HIS A 197 2.97 9.35 -16.35
CA HIS A 197 1.81 8.51 -16.13
C HIS A 197 1.98 7.51 -14.96
N SER A 198 3.19 7.38 -14.40
CA SER A 198 3.44 6.55 -13.23
C SER A 198 3.83 7.38 -12.01
N ALA A 199 3.37 6.95 -10.83
CA ALA A 199 3.67 7.60 -9.57
C ALA A 199 3.94 6.59 -8.44
N ALA A 200 4.90 6.93 -7.58
CA ALA A 200 5.18 6.22 -6.33
C ALA A 200 4.94 7.16 -5.14
N VAL A 201 4.11 6.73 -4.19
CA VAL A 201 3.68 7.56 -3.05
C VAL A 201 3.88 6.86 -1.72
N VAL A 202 3.93 7.65 -0.66
CA VAL A 202 4.00 7.18 0.73
C VAL A 202 2.76 7.67 1.48
N PHE A 203 1.88 6.76 1.86
CA PHE A 203 0.82 7.05 2.82
C PHE A 203 1.41 7.11 4.23
N VAL A 204 1.15 8.18 4.95
CA VAL A 204 1.65 8.40 6.30
C VAL A 204 0.49 8.33 7.29
N VAL A 205 0.62 7.46 8.29
CA VAL A 205 -0.36 7.30 9.36
C VAL A 205 0.34 7.35 10.72
N LYS A 206 -0.40 7.69 11.78
CA LYS A 206 0.08 7.45 13.15
C LYS A 206 0.04 5.96 13.48
N ALA A 207 -1.08 5.33 13.20
CA ALA A 207 -1.34 3.90 13.26
C ALA A 207 -2.65 3.62 12.50
N LEU A 208 -2.86 2.38 12.11
CA LEU A 208 -4.12 1.92 11.53
C LEU A 208 -5.01 1.33 12.62
N VAL A 209 -6.31 1.37 12.40
CA VAL A 209 -7.31 0.74 13.27
C VAL A 209 -8.43 0.15 12.42
N ASP A 210 -8.89 -1.03 12.80
CA ASP A 210 -10.02 -1.75 12.22
C ASP A 210 -11.16 -1.98 13.24
N ASP A 211 -12.24 -2.57 12.80
CA ASP A 211 -13.41 -2.84 13.64
C ASP A 211 -13.13 -3.92 14.70
N GLU A 212 -12.26 -4.91 14.40
CA GLU A 212 -11.87 -5.94 15.36
C GLU A 212 -11.08 -5.36 16.52
N GLN A 213 -10.12 -4.48 16.23
CA GLN A 213 -9.35 -3.77 17.25
C GLN A 213 -10.23 -2.85 18.10
N ARG A 214 -11.25 -2.21 17.50
CA ARG A 214 -12.24 -1.39 18.24
C ARG A 214 -13.10 -2.27 19.15
N ALA A 215 -13.57 -3.40 18.64
CA ALA A 215 -14.38 -4.35 19.41
C ALA A 215 -13.59 -5.00 20.54
N ALA A 216 -12.30 -5.32 20.32
CA ALA A 216 -11.42 -5.90 21.33
C ALA A 216 -11.07 -4.90 22.48
N ALA A 217 -11.21 -3.60 22.25
CA ALA A 217 -10.89 -2.56 23.23
C ALA A 217 -11.91 -1.41 23.21
N PRO A 218 -13.18 -1.66 23.60
CA PRO A 218 -14.29 -0.72 23.44
C PRO A 218 -14.10 0.59 24.24
N GLU A 219 -13.41 0.53 25.38
CA GLU A 219 -13.11 1.70 26.21
C GLU A 219 -11.92 2.53 25.67
N ARG A 220 -11.15 1.98 24.73
CA ARG A 220 -9.98 2.64 24.16
C ARG A 220 -10.40 3.65 23.12
N LYS A 221 -9.97 4.90 23.29
CA LYS A 221 -10.00 5.90 22.22
C LYS A 221 -8.77 5.73 21.34
N PHE A 222 -8.95 5.88 20.02
CA PHE A 222 -7.88 5.77 19.04
C PHE A 222 -7.54 7.14 18.38
N PRO A 223 -7.09 8.16 19.18
CA PRO A 223 -6.91 9.51 18.68
C PRO A 223 -5.77 9.56 17.66
N GLY A 224 -6.07 10.07 16.46
CA GLY A 224 -5.12 10.19 15.37
C GLY A 224 -4.83 8.87 14.64
N TYR A 225 -5.52 7.78 14.95
CA TYR A 225 -5.44 6.55 14.15
C TYR A 225 -6.26 6.70 12.87
N THR A 226 -5.77 6.13 11.79
CA THR A 226 -6.46 6.08 10.51
C THR A 226 -7.25 4.78 10.40
N ASP A 227 -8.51 4.85 10.04
CA ASP A 227 -9.32 3.66 9.77
C ASP A 227 -8.78 2.95 8.52
N VAL A 228 -8.78 1.60 8.50
CA VAL A 228 -8.33 0.83 7.34
C VAL A 228 -9.17 1.13 6.09
N ARG A 229 -10.41 1.55 6.25
CA ARG A 229 -11.29 2.00 5.14
C ARG A 229 -10.85 3.33 4.54
N ASP A 230 -10.30 4.25 5.35
CA ASP A 230 -9.74 5.51 4.84
C ASP A 230 -8.47 5.27 4.02
N LEU A 231 -7.63 4.31 4.45
CA LEU A 231 -6.48 3.85 3.68
C LEU A 231 -6.93 3.21 2.35
N ALA A 232 -7.96 2.35 2.40
CA ALA A 232 -8.51 1.69 1.21
C ALA A 232 -9.07 2.71 0.20
N ALA A 233 -9.84 3.69 0.67
CA ALA A 233 -10.31 4.79 -0.17
C ALA A 233 -9.16 5.63 -0.75
N ALA A 234 -8.08 5.84 0.01
CA ALA A 234 -6.89 6.53 -0.49
C ALA A 234 -6.18 5.74 -1.60
N ALA A 235 -6.10 4.40 -1.48
CA ALA A 235 -5.52 3.54 -2.51
C ALA A 235 -6.31 3.62 -3.84
N VAL A 236 -7.64 3.61 -3.79
CA VAL A 236 -8.49 3.80 -4.99
C VAL A 236 -8.30 5.20 -5.59
N ARG A 237 -8.23 6.25 -4.74
CA ARG A 237 -8.06 7.64 -5.22
C ARG A 237 -6.74 7.87 -5.96
N LEU A 238 -5.68 7.10 -5.70
CA LEU A 238 -4.40 7.24 -6.41
C LEU A 238 -4.55 7.19 -7.93
N PHE A 239 -5.42 6.33 -8.42
CA PHE A 239 -5.65 6.14 -9.86
C PHE A 239 -6.49 7.26 -10.50
N ARG A 240 -7.05 8.18 -9.69
CA ARG A 240 -7.82 9.34 -10.15
C ARG A 240 -7.02 10.64 -10.10
N GLN A 241 -5.80 10.58 -9.57
CA GLN A 241 -4.93 11.75 -9.40
C GLN A 241 -3.88 11.80 -10.50
N ASP A 242 -3.51 12.99 -10.92
CA ASP A 242 -2.43 13.20 -11.87
C ASP A 242 -1.12 12.63 -11.31
N ALA A 243 -0.45 11.78 -12.10
CA ALA A 243 0.77 11.11 -11.68
C ALA A 243 1.89 12.12 -11.34
N ALA A 244 2.04 13.17 -12.14
CA ALA A 244 3.08 14.18 -11.92
C ALA A 244 2.85 14.98 -10.63
N GLU A 245 1.59 15.18 -10.23
CA GLU A 245 1.26 15.90 -9.00
C GLU A 245 1.53 15.07 -7.74
N ILE A 246 1.30 13.74 -7.79
CA ILE A 246 1.42 12.89 -6.60
C ILE A 246 2.74 12.14 -6.50
N ASN A 247 3.53 12.07 -7.57
CA ASN A 247 4.77 11.29 -7.59
C ASN A 247 5.79 11.78 -6.54
N GLY A 248 6.29 10.86 -5.72
CA GLY A 248 7.23 11.16 -4.63
C GLY A 248 6.59 11.78 -3.39
N GLN A 249 5.27 11.99 -3.36
CA GLN A 249 4.60 12.66 -2.25
C GLN A 249 4.47 11.75 -1.02
N ARG A 250 4.59 12.38 0.15
CA ARG A 250 4.16 11.85 1.45
C ARG A 250 2.75 12.36 1.73
N ILE A 251 1.77 11.48 1.71
CA ILE A 251 0.36 11.81 1.86
C ILE A 251 -0.08 11.43 3.27
N LEU A 252 -0.28 12.43 4.13
CA LEU A 252 -0.78 12.21 5.48
C LEU A 252 -2.26 11.81 5.42
N LEU A 253 -2.55 10.59 5.84
CA LEU A 253 -3.92 10.12 6.02
C LEU A 253 -4.38 10.50 7.44
N ALA A 254 -4.80 11.75 7.60
CA ALA A 254 -5.49 12.18 8.81
C ALA A 254 -6.86 11.50 8.89
N ASN A 255 -7.40 11.34 10.11
CA ASN A 255 -8.76 10.82 10.30
C ASN A 255 -9.71 11.51 9.31
N GLY A 256 -10.46 10.73 8.55
CA GLY A 256 -11.64 11.23 7.85
C GLY A 256 -12.50 12.06 8.80
N PRO A 257 -13.37 12.94 8.32
CA PRO A 257 -14.19 13.77 9.17
C PRO A 257 -14.94 12.85 10.14
N SER A 258 -14.52 12.93 11.42
CA SER A 258 -15.19 12.22 12.51
C SER A 258 -16.66 12.58 12.43
N GLY A 259 -17.49 11.62 12.03
CA GLY A 259 -18.92 11.77 12.14
C GLY A 259 -19.25 12.22 13.57
N LYS A 260 -19.72 13.45 13.71
CA LYS A 260 -20.33 13.96 14.91
C LYS A 260 -21.69 13.30 15.09
#